data_f6017902e288f2a6be30779de80beca5
#
_entry.id   f6017902e288f2a6be30779de80beca5
#
_cell.length_a   1.000
_cell.length_b   1.000
_cell.length_c   1.000
_cell.angle_alpha   90.00
_cell.angle_beta   90.00
_cell.angle_gamma   90.00
#
_symmetry.space_group_name_H-M   'P 1'
#
loop_
_entity.id
_entity.type
_entity.pdbx_description
1 polymer ?
#
loop_
_entity_poly.entity_id
_entity_poly.type
_entity_poly.pdbx_seq_one_letter_code
_entity_poly.pdbx_strand_id
1 'polypeptide(L)'
;MNFVFVSPQFPKTYWNFCDRLKRNGVNVLGIGDSGYDEIPDELKECLTEYYRVDSMADYDATVRAMGYFTFKYGKIDWLESNNEFWLEQDAALRTDFNITTGAQNDFIDRIKYKSKMKESYIAAGVPVARHRMVHENGLDDARAFVAQVGYPVIVKPDNGCGAEATYKLKNDAELEAFYAELPDTSYIMEEFINGTIVSFDGVADSRCVPLFYTSNVFPTPMIDIVNSLGDLSYWTQKTVPDELRDVGFRTIKAFGAKSRFFHCEFFRLNEDKEGLGQKGDYVALEVNMRPAGGYTPDLINYANSVDCYQIWADMVCYDELRHEKLDLPHHYCVYAGRRDCHTYKHSHEEILARYGRQMKMCDRVPDVLSLDMGNQMYVATLDTATERDAFVRYVQEQAPAQAAKD
;
A
#
# COMPACT_ATOMS: atom_id res chain seq x y z
N MET A 1 -23.19 -8.95 -14.22
CA MET A 1 -22.56 -8.76 -12.90
C MET A 1 -22.72 -7.32 -12.49
N ASN A 2 -23.15 -7.07 -11.26
CA ASN A 2 -23.24 -5.74 -10.64
C ASN A 2 -22.09 -5.59 -9.65
N PHE A 3 -21.22 -4.62 -9.90
CA PHE A 3 -20.07 -4.32 -9.07
C PHE A 3 -20.24 -2.94 -8.45
N VAL A 4 -20.14 -2.83 -7.13
CA VAL A 4 -20.07 -1.55 -6.44
C VAL A 4 -18.63 -1.20 -6.15
N PHE A 5 -18.17 -0.07 -6.70
CA PHE A 5 -16.84 0.49 -6.40
C PHE A 5 -16.98 1.64 -5.40
N VAL A 6 -16.36 1.48 -4.24
CA VAL A 6 -16.40 2.46 -3.13
C VAL A 6 -15.26 3.46 -3.32
N SER A 7 -15.58 4.76 -3.29
CA SER A 7 -14.62 5.86 -3.47
C SER A 7 -13.78 5.76 -4.77
N PRO A 8 -14.43 5.61 -5.97
CA PRO A 8 -13.71 5.38 -7.22
C PRO A 8 -12.89 6.58 -7.71
N GLN A 9 -13.10 7.77 -7.14
CA GLN A 9 -12.41 9.02 -7.48
C GLN A 9 -11.01 9.13 -6.84
N PHE A 10 -10.69 8.30 -5.85
CA PHE A 10 -9.43 8.37 -5.13
C PHE A 10 -8.85 7.00 -4.79
N PRO A 11 -7.54 6.76 -5.05
CA PRO A 11 -6.55 7.60 -5.75
C PRO A 11 -6.94 7.99 -7.19
N LYS A 12 -6.30 9.06 -7.72
CA LYS A 12 -6.64 9.65 -9.02
C LYS A 12 -6.66 8.66 -10.20
N THR A 13 -5.89 7.57 -10.13
CA THR A 13 -5.77 6.56 -11.19
C THR A 13 -6.75 5.39 -11.04
N TYR A 14 -7.58 5.34 -9.97
CA TYR A 14 -8.48 4.20 -9.68
C TYR A 14 -9.66 4.07 -10.65
N TRP A 15 -9.98 5.11 -11.41
CA TRP A 15 -10.92 4.99 -12.53
C TRP A 15 -10.52 3.87 -13.51
N ASN A 16 -9.22 3.52 -13.60
CA ASN A 16 -8.74 2.42 -14.42
C ASN A 16 -9.34 1.08 -14.02
N PHE A 17 -9.57 0.82 -12.73
CA PHE A 17 -10.28 -0.39 -12.28
C PHE A 17 -11.70 -0.41 -12.83
N CYS A 18 -12.40 0.72 -12.74
CA CYS A 18 -13.77 0.86 -13.24
C CYS A 18 -13.85 0.66 -14.77
N ASP A 19 -12.91 1.24 -15.51
CA ASP A 19 -12.84 1.12 -16.97
C ASP A 19 -12.62 -0.34 -17.40
N ARG A 20 -11.68 -1.07 -16.76
CA ARG A 20 -11.40 -2.47 -17.12
C ARG A 20 -12.57 -3.39 -16.76
N LEU A 21 -13.26 -3.16 -15.65
CA LEU A 21 -14.49 -3.86 -15.32
C LEU A 21 -15.58 -3.60 -16.39
N LYS A 22 -15.78 -2.33 -16.78
CA LYS A 22 -16.75 -1.99 -17.84
C LYS A 22 -16.42 -2.66 -19.17
N ARG A 23 -15.16 -2.69 -19.58
CA ARG A 23 -14.70 -3.40 -20.80
C ARG A 23 -15.01 -4.89 -20.74
N ASN A 24 -14.98 -5.49 -19.55
CA ASN A 24 -15.38 -6.88 -19.33
C ASN A 24 -16.90 -7.05 -19.20
N GLY A 25 -17.72 -6.02 -19.48
CA GLY A 25 -19.17 -6.08 -19.51
C GLY A 25 -19.86 -6.02 -18.14
N VAL A 26 -19.17 -5.48 -17.12
CA VAL A 26 -19.69 -5.32 -15.77
C VAL A 26 -20.49 -4.02 -15.62
N ASN A 27 -21.61 -4.04 -14.91
CA ASN A 27 -22.27 -2.84 -14.42
C ASN A 27 -21.48 -2.27 -13.25
N VAL A 28 -20.74 -1.19 -13.48
CA VAL A 28 -19.92 -0.53 -12.46
C VAL A 28 -20.71 0.60 -11.81
N LEU A 29 -20.97 0.46 -10.51
CA LEU A 29 -21.80 1.36 -9.71
C LEU A 29 -20.88 2.04 -8.69
N GLY A 30 -20.72 3.37 -8.78
CA GLY A 30 -19.82 4.12 -7.91
C GLY A 30 -20.54 4.71 -6.68
N ILE A 31 -19.96 4.61 -5.50
CA ILE A 31 -20.36 5.37 -4.30
C ILE A 31 -19.20 6.28 -3.91
N GLY A 32 -19.45 7.59 -3.77
CA GLY A 32 -18.43 8.55 -3.35
C GLY A 32 -19.04 9.83 -2.81
N ASP A 33 -18.22 10.71 -2.23
CA ASP A 33 -18.63 11.97 -1.62
C ASP A 33 -18.29 13.21 -2.47
N SER A 34 -17.51 13.05 -3.54
CA SER A 34 -17.26 14.12 -4.51
C SER A 34 -18.50 14.46 -5.32
N GLY A 35 -18.67 15.73 -5.67
CA GLY A 35 -19.71 16.16 -6.60
C GLY A 35 -19.54 15.52 -7.98
N TYR A 36 -20.64 15.22 -8.67
CA TYR A 36 -20.55 14.59 -10.01
C TYR A 36 -19.75 15.45 -11.01
N ASP A 37 -19.83 16.76 -10.88
CA ASP A 37 -19.07 17.70 -11.74
C ASP A 37 -17.57 17.74 -11.40
N GLU A 38 -17.19 17.27 -10.22
CA GLU A 38 -15.82 17.28 -9.70
C GLU A 38 -15.04 16.00 -10.03
N ILE A 39 -15.74 14.89 -10.30
CA ILE A 39 -15.07 13.63 -10.66
C ILE A 39 -14.57 13.68 -12.11
N PRO A 40 -13.44 13.01 -12.43
CA PRO A 40 -12.85 13.01 -13.76
C PRO A 40 -13.81 12.47 -14.83
N ASP A 41 -13.72 12.99 -16.05
CA ASP A 41 -14.56 12.54 -17.15
C ASP A 41 -14.32 11.06 -17.48
N GLU A 42 -13.10 10.59 -17.38
CA GLU A 42 -12.73 9.18 -17.53
C GLU A 42 -13.50 8.29 -16.55
N LEU A 43 -13.69 8.75 -15.31
CA LEU A 43 -14.48 8.01 -14.33
C LEU A 43 -15.97 8.04 -14.67
N LYS A 44 -16.51 9.20 -15.08
CA LYS A 44 -17.92 9.31 -15.52
C LYS A 44 -18.22 8.35 -16.66
N GLU A 45 -17.30 8.25 -17.63
CA GLU A 45 -17.43 7.36 -18.76
C GLU A 45 -17.41 5.87 -18.38
N CYS A 46 -16.70 5.51 -17.31
CA CYS A 46 -16.58 4.11 -16.85
C CYS A 46 -17.77 3.65 -16.02
N LEU A 47 -18.43 4.54 -15.30
CA LEU A 47 -19.52 4.17 -14.41
C LEU A 47 -20.84 3.96 -15.16
N THR A 48 -21.62 2.98 -14.74
CA THR A 48 -23.01 2.84 -15.11
C THR A 48 -23.88 3.85 -14.37
N GLU A 49 -23.57 4.08 -13.10
CA GLU A 49 -24.20 5.10 -12.26
C GLU A 49 -23.27 5.49 -11.10
N TYR A 50 -23.39 6.73 -10.65
CA TYR A 50 -22.67 7.26 -9.49
C TYR A 50 -23.69 7.75 -8.46
N TYR A 51 -23.59 7.24 -7.22
CA TYR A 51 -24.40 7.67 -6.09
C TYR A 51 -23.53 8.52 -5.15
N ARG A 52 -23.85 9.82 -5.06
CA ARG A 52 -23.17 10.73 -4.16
C ARG A 52 -23.76 10.60 -2.75
N VAL A 53 -22.90 10.43 -1.76
CA VAL A 53 -23.20 10.61 -0.33
C VAL A 53 -22.58 11.92 0.16
N ASP A 54 -23.05 12.48 1.27
CA ASP A 54 -22.47 13.73 1.80
C ASP A 54 -21.15 13.47 2.53
N SER A 55 -20.99 12.29 3.08
CA SER A 55 -19.75 11.80 3.70
C SER A 55 -19.64 10.28 3.56
N MET A 56 -18.52 9.81 3.08
CA MET A 56 -18.22 8.37 3.05
C MET A 56 -18.04 7.77 4.44
N ALA A 57 -17.77 8.59 5.48
CA ALA A 57 -17.71 8.14 6.86
C ALA A 57 -19.11 7.92 7.49
N ASP A 58 -20.19 8.40 6.86
CA ASP A 58 -21.57 8.08 7.25
C ASP A 58 -21.95 6.70 6.70
N TYR A 59 -21.81 5.68 7.54
CA TYR A 59 -22.16 4.31 7.18
C TYR A 59 -23.60 4.15 6.72
N ASP A 60 -24.56 4.79 7.39
CA ASP A 60 -25.98 4.72 7.03
C ASP A 60 -26.24 5.33 5.65
N ALA A 61 -25.48 6.35 5.24
CA ALA A 61 -25.59 6.91 3.89
C ALA A 61 -25.11 5.91 2.85
N THR A 62 -24.01 5.18 3.11
CA THR A 62 -23.50 4.15 2.19
C THR A 62 -24.44 2.94 2.14
N VAL A 63 -25.06 2.54 3.25
CA VAL A 63 -26.11 1.50 3.27
C VAL A 63 -27.31 1.91 2.41
N ARG A 64 -27.76 3.18 2.49
CA ARG A 64 -28.85 3.69 1.63
C ARG A 64 -28.47 3.65 0.14
N ALA A 65 -27.23 3.99 -0.21
CA ALA A 65 -26.73 3.89 -1.58
C ALA A 65 -26.73 2.43 -2.07
N MET A 66 -26.27 1.49 -1.26
CA MET A 66 -26.31 0.05 -1.55
C MET A 66 -27.75 -0.45 -1.72
N GLY A 67 -28.67 -0.03 -0.85
CA GLY A 67 -30.11 -0.35 -0.95
C GLY A 67 -30.71 0.17 -2.26
N TYR A 68 -30.38 1.40 -2.65
CA TYR A 68 -30.80 1.99 -3.92
C TYR A 68 -30.30 1.18 -5.13
N PHE A 69 -29.02 0.84 -5.16
CA PHE A 69 -28.44 0.04 -6.23
C PHE A 69 -29.03 -1.36 -6.29
N THR A 70 -29.24 -1.99 -5.13
CA THR A 70 -29.88 -3.32 -5.06
C THR A 70 -31.31 -3.27 -5.58
N PHE A 71 -32.07 -2.22 -5.24
CA PHE A 71 -33.45 -2.04 -5.75
C PHE A 71 -33.46 -1.84 -7.28
N LYS A 72 -32.52 -1.04 -7.81
CA LYS A 72 -32.53 -0.65 -9.22
C LYS A 72 -31.91 -1.70 -10.15
N TYR A 73 -30.82 -2.35 -9.72
CA TYR A 73 -30.02 -3.25 -10.55
C TYR A 73 -30.09 -4.71 -10.13
N GLY A 74 -30.74 -5.01 -9.01
CA GLY A 74 -30.80 -6.34 -8.43
C GLY A 74 -29.60 -6.64 -7.53
N LYS A 75 -29.32 -7.91 -7.32
CA LYS A 75 -28.24 -8.37 -6.43
C LYS A 75 -26.89 -7.72 -6.82
N ILE A 76 -26.17 -7.24 -5.82
CA ILE A 76 -24.78 -6.83 -5.97
C ILE A 76 -23.90 -8.06 -5.81
N ASP A 77 -23.08 -8.33 -6.82
CA ASP A 77 -22.20 -9.51 -6.87
C ASP A 77 -20.84 -9.25 -6.23
N TRP A 78 -20.34 -8.01 -6.34
CA TRP A 78 -19.06 -7.56 -5.80
C TRP A 78 -19.15 -6.16 -5.20
N LEU A 79 -18.34 -5.94 -4.18
CA LEU A 79 -18.09 -4.61 -3.61
C LEU A 79 -16.60 -4.53 -3.27
N GLU A 80 -15.93 -3.46 -3.67
CA GLU A 80 -14.51 -3.21 -3.35
C GLU A 80 -14.18 -1.73 -3.47
N SER A 81 -13.32 -1.24 -2.59
CA SER A 81 -12.69 0.08 -2.70
C SER A 81 -11.27 0.01 -3.26
N ASN A 82 -10.60 -1.14 -3.12
CA ASN A 82 -9.15 -1.28 -3.31
C ASN A 82 -8.33 -0.28 -2.48
N ASN A 83 -8.89 0.24 -1.38
CA ASN A 83 -8.31 1.27 -0.54
C ASN A 83 -8.31 0.84 0.92
N GLU A 84 -7.16 0.95 1.58
CA GLU A 84 -6.99 0.52 2.97
C GLU A 84 -7.91 1.24 3.95
N PHE A 85 -8.17 2.52 3.72
CA PHE A 85 -9.02 3.33 4.58
C PHE A 85 -10.46 2.79 4.67
N TRP A 86 -10.95 2.17 3.59
CA TRP A 86 -12.33 1.68 3.50
C TRP A 86 -12.50 0.18 3.76
N LEU A 87 -11.44 -0.58 4.04
CA LEU A 87 -11.51 -2.04 4.15
C LEU A 87 -12.52 -2.55 5.19
N GLU A 88 -12.61 -1.90 6.36
CA GLU A 88 -13.58 -2.27 7.40
C GLU A 88 -15.02 -1.93 6.97
N GLN A 89 -15.21 -0.78 6.34
CA GLN A 89 -16.52 -0.41 5.78
C GLN A 89 -16.92 -1.34 4.63
N ASP A 90 -15.99 -1.69 3.75
CA ASP A 90 -16.23 -2.68 2.69
C ASP A 90 -16.67 -4.01 3.27
N ALA A 91 -16.03 -4.48 4.35
CA ALA A 91 -16.39 -5.72 5.04
C ALA A 91 -17.78 -5.65 5.69
N ALA A 92 -18.11 -4.53 6.32
CA ALA A 92 -19.43 -4.29 6.90
C ALA A 92 -20.53 -4.30 5.83
N LEU A 93 -20.35 -3.55 4.73
CA LEU A 93 -21.31 -3.54 3.61
C LEU A 93 -21.46 -4.92 2.96
N ARG A 94 -20.37 -5.69 2.80
CA ARG A 94 -20.46 -7.07 2.30
C ARG A 94 -21.25 -7.97 3.21
N THR A 95 -21.08 -7.82 4.54
CA THR A 95 -21.82 -8.57 5.54
C THR A 95 -23.31 -8.25 5.49
N ASP A 96 -23.67 -6.97 5.52
CA ASP A 96 -25.06 -6.51 5.57
C ASP A 96 -25.83 -6.84 4.29
N PHE A 97 -25.18 -6.81 3.13
CA PHE A 97 -25.79 -7.13 1.83
C PHE A 97 -25.53 -8.57 1.35
N ASN A 98 -24.95 -9.43 2.21
CA ASN A 98 -24.63 -10.82 1.89
C ASN A 98 -23.82 -10.98 0.59
N ILE A 99 -22.78 -10.13 0.43
CA ILE A 99 -21.83 -10.20 -0.67
C ILE A 99 -20.67 -11.08 -0.20
N THR A 100 -20.52 -12.26 -0.80
CA THR A 100 -19.54 -13.27 -0.36
C THR A 100 -18.19 -13.20 -1.09
N THR A 101 -18.02 -12.23 -1.98
CA THR A 101 -16.79 -11.96 -2.71
C THR A 101 -15.95 -10.93 -1.97
N GLY A 102 -15.03 -11.38 -1.13
CA GLY A 102 -14.19 -10.53 -0.31
C GLY A 102 -14.34 -10.77 1.18
N ALA A 103 -13.54 -10.05 1.99
CA ALA A 103 -13.58 -10.13 3.44
C ALA A 103 -14.90 -9.57 3.97
N GLN A 104 -15.51 -10.27 4.92
CA GLN A 104 -16.64 -9.83 5.73
C GLN A 104 -16.17 -9.54 7.18
N ASN A 105 -17.08 -9.14 8.06
CA ASN A 105 -16.75 -8.74 9.43
C ASN A 105 -16.09 -9.85 10.27
N ASP A 106 -16.34 -11.11 9.98
CA ASP A 106 -15.74 -12.26 10.64
C ASP A 106 -14.28 -12.52 10.24
N PHE A 107 -13.81 -11.87 9.19
CA PHE A 107 -12.48 -12.09 8.62
C PHE A 107 -11.57 -10.83 8.64
N ILE A 108 -12.16 -9.64 8.61
CA ILE A 108 -11.42 -8.38 8.36
C ILE A 108 -10.28 -8.13 9.36
N ASP A 109 -10.47 -8.50 10.63
CA ASP A 109 -9.46 -8.30 11.68
C ASP A 109 -8.12 -8.95 11.35
N ARG A 110 -8.13 -10.12 10.69
CA ARG A 110 -6.91 -10.87 10.34
C ARG A 110 -6.03 -10.16 9.34
N ILE A 111 -6.60 -9.25 8.56
CA ILE A 111 -5.92 -8.50 7.49
C ILE A 111 -5.86 -7.00 7.78
N LYS A 112 -6.32 -6.55 8.94
CA LYS A 112 -6.34 -5.14 9.35
C LYS A 112 -5.54 -4.89 10.62
N TYR A 113 -5.59 -5.79 11.62
CA TYR A 113 -4.88 -5.64 12.88
C TYR A 113 -3.50 -6.31 12.82
N LYS A 114 -2.44 -5.53 13.07
CA LYS A 114 -1.04 -5.99 13.01
C LYS A 114 -0.77 -7.16 13.96
N SER A 115 -1.36 -7.13 15.15
CA SER A 115 -1.28 -8.24 16.12
C SER A 115 -1.88 -9.53 15.57
N LYS A 116 -3.01 -9.46 14.84
CA LYS A 116 -3.66 -10.61 14.21
C LYS A 116 -2.92 -11.10 12.96
N MET A 117 -2.33 -10.17 12.20
CA MET A 117 -1.47 -10.54 11.06
C MET A 117 -0.32 -11.46 11.50
N LYS A 118 0.29 -11.19 12.67
CA LYS A 118 1.42 -11.99 13.18
C LYS A 118 1.05 -13.45 13.43
N GLU A 119 -0.17 -13.73 13.89
CA GLU A 119 -0.67 -15.10 14.05
C GLU A 119 -0.67 -15.85 12.71
N SER A 120 -1.12 -15.20 11.64
CA SER A 120 -1.16 -15.77 10.29
C SER A 120 0.24 -15.97 9.69
N TYR A 121 1.17 -15.05 9.92
CA TYR A 121 2.56 -15.20 9.50
C TYR A 121 3.27 -16.36 10.21
N ILE A 122 3.08 -16.48 11.54
CA ILE A 122 3.63 -17.58 12.32
C ILE A 122 3.08 -18.93 11.81
N ALA A 123 1.78 -19.01 11.53
CA ALA A 123 1.16 -20.20 10.93
C ALA A 123 1.73 -20.51 9.53
N ALA A 124 2.17 -19.50 8.76
CA ALA A 124 2.85 -19.65 7.47
C ALA A 124 4.32 -20.05 7.61
N GLY A 125 4.87 -20.11 8.81
CA GLY A 125 6.29 -20.32 9.06
C GLY A 125 7.16 -19.15 8.57
N VAL A 126 6.62 -17.93 8.60
CA VAL A 126 7.33 -16.70 8.25
C VAL A 126 7.72 -15.99 9.55
N PRO A 127 9.00 -15.66 9.76
CA PRO A 127 9.43 -14.96 10.95
C PRO A 127 8.74 -13.59 11.08
N VAL A 128 8.42 -13.20 12.30
CA VAL A 128 7.86 -11.88 12.65
C VAL A 128 8.69 -11.25 13.76
N ALA A 129 8.78 -9.94 13.79
CA ALA A 129 9.37 -9.20 14.90
C ALA A 129 8.75 -9.64 16.23
N ARG A 130 9.56 -9.85 17.27
CA ARG A 130 9.06 -10.05 18.65
C ARG A 130 8.22 -8.84 18.99
N HIS A 131 7.08 -9.07 19.64
CA HIS A 131 6.10 -8.02 19.86
C HIS A 131 5.29 -8.22 21.13
N ARG A 132 4.62 -7.17 21.54
CA ARG A 132 3.61 -7.19 22.59
C ARG A 132 2.59 -6.10 22.39
N MET A 133 1.39 -6.27 22.93
CA MET A 133 0.40 -5.19 23.00
C MET A 133 0.81 -4.18 24.07
N VAL A 134 0.55 -2.91 23.81
CA VAL A 134 0.72 -1.83 24.77
C VAL A 134 -0.56 -1.72 25.61
N HIS A 135 -0.41 -1.66 26.94
CA HIS A 135 -1.50 -1.51 27.88
C HIS A 135 -1.27 -0.29 28.76
N GLU A 136 -2.33 0.38 29.19
CA GLU A 136 -2.30 1.63 29.96
C GLU A 136 -1.39 1.56 31.19
N ASN A 137 -1.40 0.47 31.93
CA ASN A 137 -0.56 0.25 33.11
C ASN A 137 0.65 -0.66 32.81
N GLY A 138 1.11 -0.73 31.54
CA GLY A 138 2.08 -1.72 31.06
C GLY A 138 3.53 -1.26 31.00
N LEU A 139 3.92 -0.15 31.64
CA LEU A 139 5.28 0.38 31.55
C LEU A 139 6.36 -0.61 32.03
N ASP A 140 6.13 -1.30 33.16
CA ASP A 140 7.09 -2.29 33.68
C ASP A 140 7.19 -3.51 32.76
N ASP A 141 6.09 -3.92 32.17
CA ASP A 141 6.09 -4.95 31.15
C ASP A 141 6.84 -4.51 29.88
N ALA A 142 6.68 -3.24 29.46
CA ALA A 142 7.40 -2.69 28.32
C ALA A 142 8.90 -2.66 28.60
N ARG A 143 9.32 -2.28 29.79
CA ARG A 143 10.73 -2.35 30.24
C ARG A 143 11.26 -3.79 30.21
N ALA A 144 10.47 -4.76 30.65
CA ALA A 144 10.83 -6.17 30.58
C ALA A 144 10.99 -6.66 29.12
N PHE A 145 10.13 -6.20 28.22
CA PHE A 145 10.26 -6.49 26.79
C PHE A 145 11.53 -5.84 26.20
N VAL A 146 11.79 -4.57 26.51
CA VAL A 146 13.00 -3.88 26.07
C VAL A 146 14.26 -4.59 26.58
N ALA A 147 14.25 -5.10 27.82
CA ALA A 147 15.37 -5.87 28.35
C ALA A 147 15.67 -7.15 27.54
N GLN A 148 14.66 -7.72 26.85
CA GLN A 148 14.83 -8.90 25.99
C GLN A 148 15.32 -8.55 24.58
N VAL A 149 14.81 -7.44 24.00
CA VAL A 149 15.01 -7.13 22.56
C VAL A 149 16.03 -6.02 22.32
N GLY A 150 16.30 -5.20 23.32
CA GLY A 150 17.13 -4.00 23.24
C GLY A 150 16.41 -2.81 22.60
N TYR A 151 17.01 -1.64 22.74
CA TYR A 151 16.61 -0.44 22.00
C TYR A 151 17.26 -0.41 20.60
N PRO A 152 16.64 0.30 19.62
CA PRO A 152 15.31 0.91 19.68
C PRO A 152 14.18 -0.12 19.60
N VAL A 153 13.00 0.27 20.07
CA VAL A 153 11.73 -0.44 19.80
C VAL A 153 10.83 0.43 18.95
N ILE A 154 9.95 -0.20 18.18
CA ILE A 154 8.93 0.48 17.37
C ILE A 154 7.60 0.33 18.05
N VAL A 155 6.87 1.43 18.20
CA VAL A 155 5.51 1.45 18.76
C VAL A 155 4.58 2.10 17.73
N LYS A 156 3.53 1.38 17.34
CA LYS A 156 2.62 1.79 16.27
C LYS A 156 1.19 1.38 16.57
N PRO A 157 0.17 2.08 16.02
CA PRO A 157 -1.22 1.66 16.13
C PRO A 157 -1.40 0.24 15.61
N ASP A 158 -2.13 -0.60 16.33
CA ASP A 158 -2.46 -1.97 15.91
C ASP A 158 -3.34 -1.96 14.67
N ASN A 159 -4.29 -1.03 14.60
CA ASN A 159 -5.14 -0.75 13.44
C ASN A 159 -4.83 0.67 12.90
N GLY A 160 -3.93 0.79 11.93
CA GLY A 160 -3.54 2.07 11.34
C GLY A 160 -2.97 1.89 9.95
N CYS A 161 -3.00 2.96 9.16
CA CYS A 161 -2.46 3.01 7.79
C CYS A 161 -1.13 3.77 7.76
N GLY A 162 -0.20 3.35 6.93
CA GLY A 162 1.07 4.04 6.73
C GLY A 162 1.92 4.11 8.00
N ALA A 163 2.73 5.15 8.11
CA ALA A 163 3.60 5.38 9.27
C ALA A 163 3.01 6.36 10.30
N GLU A 164 1.74 6.72 10.15
CA GLU A 164 1.08 7.67 11.05
C GLU A 164 1.10 7.17 12.50
N ALA A 165 1.40 8.07 13.44
CA ALA A 165 1.49 7.80 14.86
C ALA A 165 2.42 6.60 15.21
N THR A 166 3.45 6.36 14.39
CA THR A 166 4.48 5.35 14.63
C THR A 166 5.69 6.00 15.29
N TYR A 167 6.17 5.43 16.40
CA TYR A 167 7.26 5.96 17.20
C TYR A 167 8.43 4.97 17.24
N LYS A 168 9.65 5.49 17.10
CA LYS A 168 10.90 4.75 17.29
C LYS A 168 11.52 5.21 18.62
N LEU A 169 11.30 4.44 19.68
CA LEU A 169 11.77 4.75 21.02
C LEU A 169 13.19 4.21 21.21
N LYS A 170 14.13 5.08 21.61
CA LYS A 170 15.56 4.80 21.62
C LYS A 170 16.14 4.57 23.02
N ASN A 171 15.39 4.92 24.06
CA ASN A 171 15.84 4.87 25.46
C ASN A 171 14.65 4.91 26.43
N ASP A 172 14.93 4.68 27.72
CA ASP A 172 13.92 4.65 28.79
C ASP A 172 13.15 5.98 28.91
N ALA A 173 13.80 7.12 28.70
CA ALA A 173 13.14 8.42 28.81
C ALA A 173 12.09 8.62 27.71
N GLU A 174 12.38 8.17 26.48
CA GLU A 174 11.39 8.19 25.38
C GLU A 174 10.24 7.18 25.62
N LEU A 175 10.56 6.02 26.23
CA LEU A 175 9.55 5.03 26.61
C LEU A 175 8.60 5.59 27.67
N GLU A 176 9.14 6.21 28.72
CA GLU A 176 8.36 6.84 29.79
C GLU A 176 7.50 7.99 29.27
N ALA A 177 8.05 8.84 28.39
CA ALA A 177 7.32 9.92 27.75
C ALA A 177 6.14 9.40 26.90
N PHE A 178 6.34 8.33 26.13
CA PHE A 178 5.27 7.69 25.37
C PHE A 178 4.13 7.19 26.26
N TYR A 179 4.46 6.55 27.41
CA TYR A 179 3.45 6.07 28.35
C TYR A 179 2.75 7.19 29.13
N ALA A 180 3.42 8.33 29.32
CA ALA A 180 2.82 9.50 29.96
C ALA A 180 1.76 10.20 29.07
N GLU A 181 1.89 10.07 27.76
CA GLU A 181 0.99 10.65 26.75
C GLU A 181 0.34 9.56 25.88
N LEU A 182 0.06 8.39 26.46
CA LEU A 182 -0.44 7.24 25.72
C LEU A 182 -1.74 7.60 24.97
N PRO A 183 -1.78 7.45 23.63
CA PRO A 183 -2.97 7.74 22.86
C PRO A 183 -4.11 6.77 23.17
N ASP A 184 -5.35 7.25 23.03
CA ASP A 184 -6.58 6.46 23.23
C ASP A 184 -6.86 5.54 22.00
N THR A 185 -5.89 4.70 21.67
CA THR A 185 -6.01 3.66 20.64
C THR A 185 -5.09 2.49 20.99
N SER A 186 -5.39 1.31 20.47
CA SER A 186 -4.55 0.13 20.69
C SER A 186 -3.22 0.26 19.96
N TYR A 187 -2.13 0.05 20.68
CA TYR A 187 -0.76 0.03 20.14
C TYR A 187 -0.11 -1.33 20.27
N ILE A 188 0.72 -1.67 19.30
CA ILE A 188 1.66 -2.80 19.34
C ILE A 188 3.10 -2.26 19.44
N MET A 189 3.90 -2.86 20.33
CA MET A 189 5.32 -2.61 20.47
C MET A 189 6.10 -3.77 19.85
N GLU A 190 7.07 -3.46 19.00
CA GLU A 190 7.88 -4.44 18.26
C GLU A 190 9.37 -4.18 18.46
N GLU A 191 10.18 -5.25 18.43
CA GLU A 191 11.61 -5.09 18.26
C GLU A 191 11.96 -4.41 16.94
N PHE A 192 13.01 -3.64 16.93
CA PHE A 192 13.49 -3.00 15.70
C PHE A 192 14.19 -4.01 14.80
N ILE A 193 13.83 -3.99 13.53
CA ILE A 193 14.42 -4.80 12.48
C ILE A 193 15.28 -3.90 11.58
N ASN A 194 16.60 -4.17 11.53
CA ASN A 194 17.49 -3.56 10.56
C ASN A 194 17.35 -4.29 9.22
N GLY A 195 16.51 -3.77 8.34
CA GLY A 195 16.21 -4.38 7.06
C GLY A 195 15.78 -3.36 6.01
N THR A 196 15.92 -3.74 4.75
CA THR A 196 15.34 -3.01 3.63
C THR A 196 13.92 -3.50 3.43
N ILE A 197 12.94 -2.60 3.37
CA ILE A 197 11.55 -2.97 3.11
C ILE A 197 11.42 -3.37 1.64
N VAL A 198 10.87 -4.54 1.42
CA VAL A 198 10.50 -5.06 0.10
C VAL A 198 9.07 -5.56 0.14
N SER A 199 8.37 -5.48 -0.97
CA SER A 199 7.02 -6.02 -1.05
C SER A 199 6.94 -7.23 -1.97
N PHE A 200 5.92 -8.06 -1.75
CA PHE A 200 5.44 -9.06 -2.69
C PHE A 200 4.01 -8.69 -3.04
N ASP A 201 3.82 -8.24 -4.28
CA ASP A 201 2.58 -7.66 -4.78
C ASP A 201 2.00 -8.50 -5.90
N GLY A 202 0.69 -8.44 -6.08
CA GLY A 202 0.06 -9.10 -7.22
C GLY A 202 -1.44 -9.27 -7.08
N VAL A 203 -1.98 -10.10 -7.97
CA VAL A 203 -3.39 -10.47 -8.02
C VAL A 203 -3.51 -11.97 -7.91
N ALA A 204 -4.31 -12.48 -6.97
CA ALA A 204 -4.56 -13.89 -6.75
C ALA A 204 -5.97 -14.29 -7.18
N ASP A 205 -6.10 -15.53 -7.66
CA ASP A 205 -7.37 -16.17 -8.00
C ASP A 205 -8.17 -16.61 -6.74
N SER A 206 -9.32 -17.24 -6.94
CA SER A 206 -10.19 -17.76 -5.87
C SER A 206 -9.55 -18.87 -5.03
N ARG A 207 -8.43 -19.45 -5.48
CA ARG A 207 -7.67 -20.50 -4.80
C ARG A 207 -6.42 -19.98 -4.12
N CYS A 208 -6.24 -18.65 -4.03
CA CYS A 208 -5.03 -17.98 -3.54
C CYS A 208 -3.78 -18.30 -4.40
N VAL A 209 -3.94 -18.53 -5.71
CA VAL A 209 -2.83 -18.70 -6.64
C VAL A 209 -2.60 -17.39 -7.36
N PRO A 210 -1.38 -16.80 -7.32
CA PRO A 210 -1.10 -15.58 -8.07
C PRO A 210 -1.28 -15.76 -9.56
N LEU A 211 -2.15 -14.96 -10.17
CA LEU A 211 -2.24 -14.78 -11.62
C LEU A 211 -1.09 -13.91 -12.15
N PHE A 212 -0.67 -12.98 -11.32
CA PHE A 212 0.44 -12.07 -11.55
C PHE A 212 1.09 -11.72 -10.21
N TYR A 213 2.42 -11.56 -10.20
CA TYR A 213 3.15 -11.06 -9.04
C TYR A 213 4.39 -10.27 -9.43
N THR A 214 4.78 -9.36 -8.56
CA THR A 214 5.93 -8.46 -8.70
C THR A 214 6.47 -8.08 -7.32
N SER A 215 7.45 -7.19 -7.26
CA SER A 215 8.04 -6.72 -6.00
C SER A 215 8.48 -5.27 -6.11
N ASN A 216 8.26 -4.52 -5.04
CA ASN A 216 8.80 -3.17 -4.87
C ASN A 216 9.88 -3.15 -3.79
N VAL A 217 10.79 -2.19 -3.88
CA VAL A 217 11.84 -1.94 -2.89
C VAL A 217 11.70 -0.51 -2.36
N PHE A 218 11.64 -0.39 -1.06
CA PHE A 218 11.61 0.86 -0.31
C PHE A 218 12.92 0.97 0.48
N PRO A 219 13.95 1.68 -0.05
CA PRO A 219 15.27 1.71 0.58
C PRO A 219 15.29 2.45 1.90
N THR A 220 14.38 3.40 2.08
CA THR A 220 14.21 4.16 3.32
C THR A 220 12.83 3.86 3.90
N PRO A 221 12.74 3.44 5.16
CA PRO A 221 11.46 3.22 5.82
C PRO A 221 10.59 4.49 5.82
N MET A 222 9.28 4.33 5.63
CA MET A 222 8.35 5.47 5.56
C MET A 222 8.37 6.31 6.83
N ILE A 223 8.53 5.69 8.00
CA ILE A 223 8.68 6.40 9.28
C ILE A 223 9.84 7.41 9.28
N ASP A 224 10.96 7.05 8.65
CA ASP A 224 12.12 7.94 8.58
C ASP A 224 11.87 9.09 7.58
N ILE A 225 11.17 8.81 6.47
CA ILE A 225 10.76 9.81 5.48
C ILE A 225 9.83 10.85 6.10
N VAL A 226 8.78 10.41 6.79
CA VAL A 226 7.77 11.29 7.41
C VAL A 226 8.40 12.13 8.53
N ASN A 227 9.15 11.50 9.42
CA ASN A 227 9.74 12.18 10.59
C ASN A 227 10.84 13.19 10.23
N SER A 228 11.57 12.97 9.13
CA SER A 228 12.65 13.87 8.68
C SER A 228 12.20 14.82 7.56
N LEU A 229 10.96 14.72 7.08
CA LEU A 229 10.51 15.32 5.83
C LEU A 229 11.46 14.98 4.66
N GLY A 230 11.97 13.75 4.65
CA GLY A 230 12.88 13.26 3.62
C GLY A 230 12.20 13.08 2.26
N ASP A 231 12.98 12.97 1.21
CA ASP A 231 12.49 12.72 -0.13
C ASP A 231 12.27 11.22 -0.34
N LEU A 232 11.03 10.83 -0.69
CA LEU A 232 10.69 9.44 -0.97
C LEU A 232 11.27 9.00 -2.32
N SER A 233 11.92 7.83 -2.34
CA SER A 233 12.15 7.07 -3.57
C SER A 233 11.89 5.59 -3.33
N TYR A 234 11.28 4.94 -4.30
CA TYR A 234 11.11 3.49 -4.34
C TYR A 234 10.98 3.01 -5.78
N TRP A 235 11.08 1.71 -5.99
CA TRP A 235 11.00 1.17 -7.35
C TRP A 235 10.42 -0.22 -7.39
N THR A 236 9.77 -0.54 -8.50
CA THR A 236 9.40 -1.91 -8.87
C THR A 236 10.61 -2.61 -9.47
N GLN A 237 10.89 -3.83 -9.02
CA GLN A 237 12.02 -4.64 -9.48
C GLN A 237 11.74 -5.30 -10.83
N LYS A 238 12.81 -5.60 -11.59
CA LYS A 238 12.71 -6.37 -12.84
C LYS A 238 12.38 -7.83 -12.61
N THR A 239 12.79 -8.39 -11.48
CA THR A 239 12.61 -9.81 -11.14
C THR A 239 12.32 -9.92 -9.65
N VAL A 240 11.49 -10.88 -9.29
CA VAL A 240 11.23 -11.23 -7.89
C VAL A 240 12.22 -12.34 -7.49
N PRO A 241 13.03 -12.16 -6.43
CA PRO A 241 13.90 -13.23 -5.92
C PRO A 241 13.11 -14.49 -5.54
N ASP A 242 13.67 -15.66 -5.78
CA ASP A 242 13.00 -16.94 -5.51
C ASP A 242 12.62 -17.09 -4.03
N GLU A 243 13.47 -16.66 -3.12
CA GLU A 243 13.23 -16.70 -1.68
C GLU A 243 12.05 -15.78 -1.29
N LEU A 244 11.96 -14.58 -1.88
CA LEU A 244 10.84 -13.68 -1.65
C LEU A 244 9.53 -14.23 -2.21
N ARG A 245 9.59 -14.83 -3.40
CA ARG A 245 8.45 -15.51 -4.00
C ARG A 245 7.91 -16.61 -3.09
N ASP A 246 8.78 -17.46 -2.57
CA ASP A 246 8.39 -18.60 -1.72
C ASP A 246 7.78 -18.14 -0.39
N VAL A 247 8.35 -17.11 0.23
CA VAL A 247 7.78 -16.47 1.42
C VAL A 247 6.42 -15.82 1.09
N GLY A 248 6.34 -15.08 -0.02
CA GLY A 248 5.13 -14.44 -0.49
C GLY A 248 3.99 -15.45 -0.73
N PHE A 249 4.26 -16.55 -1.42
CA PHE A 249 3.25 -17.60 -1.70
C PHE A 249 2.71 -18.24 -0.40
N ARG A 250 3.59 -18.51 0.57
CA ARG A 250 3.15 -19.00 1.88
C ARG A 250 2.28 -17.98 2.62
N THR A 251 2.65 -16.70 2.53
CA THR A 251 1.93 -15.59 3.16
C THR A 251 0.52 -15.45 2.57
N ILE A 252 0.37 -15.28 1.25
CA ILE A 252 -0.95 -15.08 0.63
C ILE A 252 -1.89 -16.27 0.87
N LYS A 253 -1.34 -17.48 0.93
CA LYS A 253 -2.12 -18.69 1.25
C LYS A 253 -2.59 -18.68 2.70
N ALA A 254 -1.72 -18.35 3.66
CA ALA A 254 -2.07 -18.31 5.08
C ALA A 254 -3.09 -17.22 5.41
N PHE A 255 -2.98 -16.07 4.73
CA PHE A 255 -3.94 -14.97 4.87
C PHE A 255 -5.22 -15.17 4.07
N GLY A 256 -5.31 -16.19 3.22
CA GLY A 256 -6.51 -16.43 2.41
C GLY A 256 -6.77 -15.32 1.40
N ALA A 257 -5.74 -14.86 0.69
CA ALA A 257 -5.83 -13.81 -0.34
C ALA A 257 -6.58 -14.28 -1.59
N LYS A 258 -7.88 -14.54 -1.43
CA LYS A 258 -8.75 -15.04 -2.51
C LYS A 258 -9.32 -13.90 -3.33
N SER A 259 -9.21 -14.02 -4.64
CA SER A 259 -9.85 -13.15 -5.62
C SER A 259 -9.62 -11.67 -5.33
N ARG A 260 -8.33 -11.26 -5.22
CA ARG A 260 -7.98 -9.88 -4.89
C ARG A 260 -6.54 -9.52 -5.19
N PHE A 261 -6.28 -8.22 -5.16
CA PHE A 261 -4.93 -7.72 -4.99
C PHE A 261 -4.38 -8.10 -3.61
N PHE A 262 -3.07 -8.28 -3.55
CA PHE A 262 -2.31 -8.39 -2.31
C PHE A 262 -1.05 -7.52 -2.39
N HIS A 263 -0.69 -6.93 -1.27
CA HIS A 263 0.52 -6.16 -1.02
C HIS A 263 1.08 -6.63 0.32
N CYS A 264 2.11 -7.48 0.27
CA CYS A 264 2.73 -8.06 1.45
C CYS A 264 4.11 -7.45 1.64
N GLU A 265 4.36 -6.82 2.78
CA GLU A 265 5.63 -6.19 3.09
C GLU A 265 6.50 -7.07 3.98
N PHE A 266 7.80 -7.05 3.69
CA PHE A 266 8.84 -7.79 4.42
C PHE A 266 10.05 -6.90 4.63
N PHE A 267 10.75 -7.12 5.74
CA PHE A 267 12.13 -6.70 5.89
C PHE A 267 13.05 -7.75 5.27
N ARG A 268 13.86 -7.39 4.29
CA ARG A 268 15.04 -8.16 3.93
C ARG A 268 16.16 -7.75 4.86
N LEU A 269 16.61 -8.66 5.72
CA LEU A 269 17.60 -8.38 6.77
C LEU A 269 18.92 -7.84 6.20
N ASN A 270 19.40 -6.75 6.76
CA ASN A 270 20.71 -6.16 6.40
C ASN A 270 21.88 -6.80 7.19
N GLU A 271 21.57 -7.53 8.26
CA GLU A 271 22.49 -8.23 9.15
C GLU A 271 21.80 -9.45 9.76
N ASP A 272 22.58 -10.37 10.34
CA ASP A 272 22.03 -11.50 11.07
C ASP A 272 21.24 -11.03 12.30
N LYS A 273 20.07 -11.61 12.54
CA LYS A 273 19.21 -11.28 13.68
C LYS A 273 18.82 -12.55 14.42
N GLU A 274 19.24 -12.67 15.66
CA GLU A 274 18.97 -13.84 16.50
C GLU A 274 17.45 -14.12 16.59
N GLY A 275 17.07 -15.37 16.31
CA GLY A 275 15.69 -15.83 16.33
C GLY A 275 14.84 -15.45 15.12
N LEU A 276 15.39 -14.65 14.18
CA LEU A 276 14.65 -14.20 12.97
C LEU A 276 15.28 -14.67 11.66
N GLY A 277 16.62 -14.72 11.55
CA GLY A 277 17.28 -15.17 10.33
C GLY A 277 18.66 -14.58 10.13
N GLN A 278 19.26 -14.89 8.99
CA GLN A 278 20.55 -14.38 8.55
C GLN A 278 20.37 -13.17 7.63
N LYS A 279 21.44 -12.43 7.39
CA LYS A 279 21.46 -11.35 6.40
C LYS A 279 20.93 -11.84 5.05
N GLY A 280 19.92 -11.14 4.52
CA GLY A 280 19.25 -11.48 3.28
C GLY A 280 17.94 -12.23 3.44
N ASP A 281 17.68 -12.84 4.61
CA ASP A 281 16.40 -13.50 4.92
C ASP A 281 15.28 -12.48 5.07
N TYR A 282 14.02 -12.96 4.98
CA TYR A 282 12.83 -12.14 5.02
C TYR A 282 12.08 -12.30 6.33
N VAL A 283 11.77 -11.17 6.97
CA VAL A 283 10.95 -11.07 8.18
C VAL A 283 9.69 -10.30 7.82
N ALA A 284 8.52 -10.83 8.20
CA ALA A 284 7.25 -10.21 7.86
C ALA A 284 7.05 -8.86 8.56
N LEU A 285 6.52 -7.89 7.81
CA LEU A 285 6.15 -6.59 8.33
C LEU A 285 4.63 -6.43 8.37
N GLU A 286 3.95 -6.44 7.22
CA GLU A 286 2.52 -6.15 7.10
C GLU A 286 1.93 -6.81 5.85
N VAL A 287 0.61 -7.10 5.91
CA VAL A 287 -0.18 -7.54 4.75
C VAL A 287 -1.32 -6.56 4.48
N ASN A 288 -1.41 -6.13 3.25
CA ASN A 288 -2.53 -5.34 2.75
C ASN A 288 -3.23 -6.11 1.62
N MET A 289 -4.52 -6.43 1.81
CA MET A 289 -5.33 -7.15 0.82
C MET A 289 -5.97 -6.21 -0.19
N ARG A 290 -5.14 -5.36 -0.76
CA ARG A 290 -5.44 -4.32 -1.75
C ARG A 290 -4.17 -3.98 -2.54
N PRO A 291 -4.26 -3.20 -3.64
CA PRO A 291 -3.06 -2.66 -4.29
C PRO A 291 -2.22 -1.81 -3.33
N ALA A 292 -0.92 -1.78 -3.52
CA ALA A 292 -0.04 -0.83 -2.84
C ALA A 292 -0.50 0.62 -3.11
N GLY A 293 -0.26 1.50 -2.13
CA GLY A 293 -0.78 2.88 -2.17
C GLY A 293 -0.16 3.77 -3.24
N GLY A 294 -0.72 4.98 -3.36
CA GLY A 294 -0.25 6.01 -4.27
C GLY A 294 -0.32 5.61 -5.74
N TYR A 295 0.78 5.78 -6.45
CA TYR A 295 0.93 5.46 -7.87
C TYR A 295 1.60 4.11 -8.13
N THR A 296 1.71 3.26 -7.11
CA THR A 296 2.40 1.97 -7.22
C THR A 296 1.79 1.03 -8.27
N PRO A 297 0.45 0.95 -8.47
CA PRO A 297 -0.12 0.17 -9.57
C PRO A 297 0.39 0.62 -10.95
N ASP A 298 0.55 1.92 -11.15
CA ASP A 298 1.09 2.46 -12.41
C ASP A 298 2.57 2.11 -12.59
N LEU A 299 3.36 2.17 -11.50
CA LEU A 299 4.77 1.73 -11.54
C LEU A 299 4.85 0.23 -11.91
N ILE A 300 3.99 -0.59 -11.32
CA ILE A 300 3.88 -2.03 -11.63
C ILE A 300 3.62 -2.23 -13.13
N ASN A 301 2.69 -1.47 -13.70
CA ASN A 301 2.36 -1.54 -15.11
C ASN A 301 3.58 -1.21 -15.99
N TYR A 302 4.23 -0.09 -15.72
CA TYR A 302 5.40 0.34 -16.49
C TYR A 302 6.60 -0.58 -16.31
N ALA A 303 6.81 -1.13 -15.11
CA ALA A 303 7.92 -2.04 -14.84
C ALA A 303 7.76 -3.39 -15.56
N ASN A 304 6.54 -3.93 -15.58
CA ASN A 304 6.27 -5.27 -16.09
C ASN A 304 5.65 -5.27 -17.49
N SER A 305 5.43 -4.09 -18.09
CA SER A 305 4.76 -3.94 -19.40
C SER A 305 3.38 -4.60 -19.45
N VAL A 306 2.63 -4.51 -18.37
CA VAL A 306 1.28 -5.09 -18.21
C VAL A 306 0.26 -4.02 -17.83
N ASP A 307 -1.00 -4.39 -17.79
CA ASP A 307 -2.09 -3.62 -17.19
C ASP A 307 -2.63 -4.39 -15.97
N CYS A 308 -2.11 -4.10 -14.77
CA CYS A 308 -2.55 -4.78 -13.55
C CYS A 308 -4.01 -4.48 -13.20
N TYR A 309 -4.56 -3.38 -13.68
CA TYR A 309 -6.00 -3.07 -13.58
C TYR A 309 -6.84 -4.06 -14.40
N GLN A 310 -6.35 -4.41 -15.63
CA GLN A 310 -6.99 -5.42 -16.48
C GLN A 310 -6.83 -6.82 -15.88
N ILE A 311 -5.65 -7.16 -15.36
CA ILE A 311 -5.42 -8.44 -14.68
C ILE A 311 -6.40 -8.62 -13.52
N TRP A 312 -6.61 -7.57 -12.72
CA TRP A 312 -7.58 -7.60 -11.62
C TRP A 312 -9.02 -7.71 -12.12
N ALA A 313 -9.40 -6.97 -13.17
CA ALA A 313 -10.74 -7.06 -13.75
C ALA A 313 -11.01 -8.44 -14.38
N ASP A 314 -10.00 -9.06 -14.97
CA ASP A 314 -10.09 -10.43 -15.49
C ASP A 314 -10.30 -11.44 -14.34
N MET A 315 -9.54 -11.30 -13.26
CA MET A 315 -9.72 -12.10 -12.06
C MET A 315 -11.14 -11.97 -11.48
N VAL A 316 -11.67 -10.75 -11.37
CA VAL A 316 -13.03 -10.50 -10.89
C VAL A 316 -14.08 -11.17 -11.78
N CYS A 317 -13.92 -11.10 -13.10
CA CYS A 317 -14.93 -11.56 -14.04
C CYS A 317 -14.81 -13.05 -14.38
N TYR A 318 -13.60 -13.58 -14.41
CA TYR A 318 -13.30 -14.90 -14.99
C TYR A 318 -12.49 -15.82 -14.10
N ASP A 319 -11.94 -15.32 -13.00
CA ASP A 319 -11.01 -16.03 -12.10
C ASP A 319 -9.73 -16.54 -12.82
N GLU A 320 -9.36 -15.89 -13.91
CA GLU A 320 -8.19 -16.24 -14.73
C GLU A 320 -7.65 -15.02 -15.49
N LEU A 321 -6.42 -15.11 -16.00
CA LEU A 321 -5.81 -14.11 -16.87
C LEU A 321 -6.34 -14.32 -18.31
N ARG A 322 -6.91 -13.28 -18.93
CA ARG A 322 -7.46 -13.35 -20.28
C ARG A 322 -6.86 -12.37 -21.28
N HIS A 323 -6.66 -11.13 -20.87
CA HIS A 323 -6.33 -10.04 -21.78
C HIS A 323 -4.85 -9.64 -21.73
N GLU A 324 -4.12 -10.08 -20.70
CA GLU A 324 -2.74 -9.71 -20.51
C GLU A 324 -1.77 -10.87 -20.78
N LYS A 325 -0.56 -10.52 -21.25
CA LYS A 325 0.57 -11.43 -21.41
C LYS A 325 1.67 -11.05 -20.43
N LEU A 326 2.30 -12.04 -19.82
CA LEU A 326 3.31 -11.83 -18.78
C LEU A 326 4.76 -12.01 -19.27
N ASP A 327 4.98 -12.40 -20.52
CA ASP A 327 6.29 -12.64 -21.15
C ASP A 327 6.88 -11.41 -21.85
N LEU A 328 6.54 -10.22 -21.34
CA LEU A 328 6.97 -8.94 -21.88
C LEU A 328 8.25 -8.44 -21.20
N PRO A 329 8.96 -7.47 -21.79
CA PRO A 329 10.16 -6.90 -21.18
C PRO A 329 9.87 -6.27 -19.82
N HIS A 330 10.78 -6.52 -18.87
CA HIS A 330 10.74 -5.92 -17.54
C HIS A 330 11.78 -4.81 -17.38
N HIS A 331 11.40 -3.74 -16.68
CA HIS A 331 12.24 -2.59 -16.38
C HIS A 331 12.24 -2.32 -14.86
N TYR A 332 13.20 -1.54 -14.38
CA TYR A 332 13.00 -0.84 -13.12
C TYR A 332 12.06 0.33 -13.39
N CYS A 333 10.94 0.41 -12.68
CA CYS A 333 10.13 1.62 -12.68
C CYS A 333 10.31 2.32 -11.34
N VAL A 334 10.77 3.56 -11.37
CA VAL A 334 11.26 4.32 -10.21
C VAL A 334 10.36 5.50 -9.95
N TYR A 335 9.92 5.62 -8.71
CA TYR A 335 9.34 6.84 -8.16
C TYR A 335 10.44 7.64 -7.46
N ALA A 336 10.54 8.93 -7.75
CA ALA A 336 11.38 9.89 -7.05
C ALA A 336 10.56 11.15 -6.76
N GLY A 337 10.23 11.36 -5.49
CA GLY A 337 9.50 12.53 -5.00
C GLY A 337 10.43 13.69 -4.67
N ARG A 338 9.91 14.92 -4.77
CA ARG A 338 10.53 16.15 -4.27
C ARG A 338 9.56 16.89 -3.37
N ARG A 339 10.12 17.60 -2.38
CA ARG A 339 9.36 18.46 -1.47
C ARG A 339 9.56 19.92 -1.80
N ASP A 340 8.51 20.71 -1.69
CA ASP A 340 8.58 22.17 -1.95
C ASP A 340 9.42 22.92 -0.89
N CYS A 341 9.61 22.31 0.30
CA CYS A 341 10.46 22.88 1.34
C CYS A 341 11.97 22.67 1.12
N HIS A 342 12.37 21.87 0.11
CA HIS A 342 13.77 21.62 -0.20
C HIS A 342 14.22 22.40 -1.43
N THR A 343 15.51 22.75 -1.46
CA THR A 343 16.15 23.34 -2.65
C THR A 343 17.01 22.28 -3.32
N TYR A 344 16.74 22.02 -4.60
CA TYR A 344 17.42 20.99 -5.36
C TYR A 344 18.45 21.60 -6.32
N LYS A 345 19.50 20.83 -6.62
CA LYS A 345 20.56 21.22 -7.52
C LYS A 345 20.11 21.32 -8.97
N HIS A 346 19.22 20.41 -9.39
CA HIS A 346 18.73 20.33 -10.76
C HIS A 346 17.30 20.84 -10.84
N SER A 347 17.01 21.68 -11.85
CA SER A 347 15.66 22.19 -12.09
C SER A 347 14.73 21.12 -12.65
N HIS A 348 13.44 21.41 -12.68
CA HIS A 348 12.44 20.57 -13.31
C HIS A 348 12.75 20.35 -14.81
N GLU A 349 13.10 21.42 -15.52
CA GLU A 349 13.41 21.40 -16.95
C GLU A 349 14.68 20.58 -17.24
N GLU A 350 15.69 20.65 -16.38
CA GLU A 350 16.90 19.83 -16.50
C GLU A 350 16.62 18.35 -16.33
N ILE A 351 15.73 17.97 -15.39
CA ILE A 351 15.29 16.59 -15.24
C ILE A 351 14.57 16.10 -16.50
N LEU A 352 13.61 16.88 -17.02
CA LEU A 352 12.89 16.52 -18.24
C LEU A 352 13.80 16.48 -19.46
N ALA A 353 14.76 17.40 -19.58
CA ALA A 353 15.74 17.39 -20.67
C ALA A 353 16.61 16.12 -20.65
N ARG A 354 16.99 15.66 -19.46
CA ARG A 354 17.86 14.48 -19.29
C ARG A 354 17.14 13.15 -19.39
N TYR A 355 15.95 13.04 -18.77
CA TYR A 355 15.23 11.78 -18.60
C TYR A 355 13.87 11.73 -19.29
N GLY A 356 13.51 12.73 -20.10
CA GLY A 356 12.19 12.83 -20.72
C GLY A 356 11.79 11.60 -21.55
N ARG A 357 12.76 10.88 -22.15
CA ARG A 357 12.49 9.65 -22.91
C ARG A 357 12.09 8.48 -22.02
N GLN A 358 12.64 8.42 -20.80
CA GLN A 358 12.36 7.39 -19.79
C GLN A 358 11.16 7.76 -18.91
N MET A 359 10.78 9.05 -18.89
CA MET A 359 9.69 9.56 -18.04
C MET A 359 8.36 8.95 -18.43
N LYS A 360 7.64 8.44 -17.43
CA LYS A 360 6.30 7.85 -17.56
C LYS A 360 5.24 8.74 -16.93
N MET A 361 5.56 9.31 -15.77
CA MET A 361 4.68 10.24 -15.06
C MET A 361 5.52 11.38 -14.48
N CYS A 362 4.98 12.59 -14.53
CA CYS A 362 5.60 13.76 -13.93
C CYS A 362 4.50 14.74 -13.58
N ASP A 363 4.11 14.82 -12.31
CA ASP A 363 2.92 15.58 -11.90
C ASP A 363 3.06 16.07 -10.45
N ARG A 364 2.21 17.00 -10.06
CA ARG A 364 2.03 17.39 -8.66
C ARG A 364 1.29 16.28 -7.92
N VAL A 365 1.78 15.97 -6.74
CA VAL A 365 1.14 15.00 -5.84
C VAL A 365 0.00 15.71 -5.10
N PRO A 366 -1.20 15.11 -4.97
CA PRO A 366 -2.28 15.67 -4.17
C PRO A 366 -1.84 15.92 -2.71
N ASP A 367 -2.33 17.00 -2.11
CA ASP A 367 -1.92 17.43 -0.75
C ASP A 367 -2.09 16.33 0.30
N VAL A 368 -3.15 15.52 0.19
CA VAL A 368 -3.42 14.39 1.10
C VAL A 368 -2.33 13.32 1.07
N LEU A 369 -1.56 13.20 0.00
CA LEU A 369 -0.43 12.26 -0.15
C LEU A 369 0.93 12.94 0.01
N SER A 370 0.98 14.27 0.12
CA SER A 370 2.25 15.01 0.06
C SER A 370 3.16 14.75 1.25
N LEU A 371 2.61 14.42 2.42
CA LEU A 371 3.40 14.08 3.61
C LEU A 371 4.27 12.83 3.36
N ASP A 372 3.70 11.82 2.72
CA ASP A 372 4.39 10.56 2.44
C ASP A 372 5.22 10.64 1.17
N MET A 373 4.66 11.20 0.10
CA MET A 373 5.19 11.06 -1.26
C MET A 373 5.96 12.30 -1.77
N GLY A 374 5.94 13.43 -1.03
CA GLY A 374 6.46 14.72 -1.51
C GLY A 374 5.41 15.47 -2.34
N ASN A 375 5.76 16.67 -2.83
CA ASN A 375 4.83 17.56 -3.53
C ASN A 375 4.89 17.42 -5.07
N GLN A 376 6.04 16.97 -5.59
CA GLN A 376 6.27 16.75 -7.03
C GLN A 376 6.82 15.35 -7.24
N MET A 377 6.24 14.59 -8.16
CA MET A 377 6.72 13.26 -8.52
C MET A 377 7.39 13.21 -9.88
N TYR A 378 8.33 12.28 -10.00
CA TYR A 378 8.96 11.85 -11.24
C TYR A 378 8.98 10.32 -11.26
N VAL A 379 8.36 9.74 -12.29
CA VAL A 379 8.33 8.29 -12.49
C VAL A 379 8.97 7.95 -13.82
N ALA A 380 10.01 7.12 -13.79
CA ALA A 380 10.76 6.77 -14.99
C ALA A 380 11.05 5.26 -15.06
N THR A 381 11.10 4.70 -16.27
CA THR A 381 11.56 3.33 -16.52
C THR A 381 13.03 3.32 -16.93
N LEU A 382 13.80 2.41 -16.32
CA LEU A 382 15.25 2.30 -16.46
C LEU A 382 15.65 0.83 -16.60
N ASP A 383 16.72 0.56 -17.38
CA ASP A 383 17.06 -0.81 -17.71
C ASP A 383 18.05 -1.44 -16.74
N THR A 384 18.84 -0.64 -16.05
CA THR A 384 19.89 -1.12 -15.12
C THR A 384 19.76 -0.49 -13.74
N ALA A 385 20.28 -1.19 -12.72
CA ALA A 385 20.34 -0.66 -11.36
C ALA A 385 21.21 0.62 -11.28
N THR A 386 22.26 0.71 -12.07
CA THR A 386 23.11 1.90 -12.13
C THR A 386 22.35 3.13 -12.65
N GLU A 387 21.55 2.97 -13.69
CA GLU A 387 20.70 4.03 -14.22
C GLU A 387 19.62 4.45 -13.22
N ARG A 388 19.00 3.46 -12.55
CA ARG A 388 18.03 3.68 -11.47
C ARG A 388 18.63 4.57 -10.36
N ASP A 389 19.79 4.18 -9.85
CA ASP A 389 20.46 4.92 -8.76
C ASP A 389 20.93 6.30 -9.21
N ALA A 390 21.36 6.42 -10.48
CA ALA A 390 21.71 7.71 -11.07
C ALA A 390 20.49 8.63 -11.23
N PHE A 391 19.34 8.09 -11.60
CA PHE A 391 18.09 8.84 -11.73
C PHE A 391 17.65 9.39 -10.35
N VAL A 392 17.54 8.53 -9.33
CA VAL A 392 17.15 8.95 -7.97
C VAL A 392 18.08 10.04 -7.47
N ARG A 393 19.40 9.83 -7.57
CA ARG A 393 20.38 10.82 -7.14
C ARG A 393 20.21 12.15 -7.88
N TYR A 394 20.03 12.14 -9.19
CA TYR A 394 19.89 13.36 -9.99
C TYR A 394 18.61 14.11 -9.64
N VAL A 395 17.51 13.40 -9.44
CA VAL A 395 16.23 14.01 -9.06
C VAL A 395 16.31 14.63 -7.67
N GLN A 396 16.92 13.94 -6.70
CA GLN A 396 16.85 14.30 -5.27
C GLN A 396 18.12 14.99 -4.73
N GLU A 397 19.12 15.25 -5.57
CA GLU A 397 20.34 15.97 -5.14
C GLU A 397 19.98 17.38 -4.69
N GLN A 398 20.14 17.65 -3.40
CA GLN A 398 19.88 18.97 -2.83
C GLN A 398 21.04 19.94 -3.14
N ALA A 399 20.69 21.19 -3.35
CA ALA A 399 21.68 22.26 -3.47
C ALA A 399 22.42 22.45 -2.12
N PRO A 400 23.70 22.83 -2.14
CA PRO A 400 24.39 23.20 -0.90
C PRO A 400 23.60 24.30 -0.18
N ALA A 401 23.46 24.17 1.14
CA ALA A 401 22.86 25.23 1.95
C ALA A 401 23.59 26.54 1.64
N GLN A 402 22.84 27.56 1.20
CA GLN A 402 23.45 28.89 1.05
C GLN A 402 23.96 29.31 2.44
N ALA A 403 25.28 29.53 2.53
CA ALA A 403 25.83 30.11 3.73
C ALA A 403 25.06 31.41 4.02
N ALA A 404 24.48 31.51 5.23
CA ALA A 404 23.84 32.72 5.65
C ALA A 404 24.82 33.87 5.41
N LYS A 405 24.44 34.81 4.54
CA LYS A 405 25.19 36.06 4.42
C LYS A 405 24.88 36.83 5.69
N ASP A 406 25.88 36.85 6.56
CA ASP A 406 25.93 37.75 7.73
C ASP A 406 25.72 39.21 7.33
#